data_9686bed64e36785e486df549193a7896
#
_entry.id   9686bed64e36785e486df549193a7896
#
_cell.length_a   1.000
_cell.length_b   1.000
_cell.length_c   1.000
_cell.angle_alpha   90.00
_cell.angle_beta   90.00
_cell.angle_gamma   90.00
#
_symmetry.space_group_name_H-M   'P 1'
#
loop_
_entity.id
_entity.type
_entity.pdbx_description
1 polymer ?
#
loop_
_entity_poly.entity_id
_entity_poly.type
_entity_poly.pdbx_seq_one_letter_code
_entity_poly.pdbx_strand_id
1 'polypeptide(L)'
;MQSPMGIDSRQRILEHLKKSGRASVAELSEAVSLTPVTIRHHLEVLRSEGLVSKPVARRKPGPGRPEMVYRSTPAADAQMPRNYGELCRCLLQKLQAPSKEQDLEAVLVEVGTELGARETVPAGSSRLRYIQRYLEDRGYFPNSYRAEGGLRVELANCPYLEVARTSPALCHFDRALLEALFGKNVEMGGRIVEKQPVCTFYIAD
;
A
#
# COMPACT_ATOMS: atom_id res chain seq x y z
N MET A 1 -28.08 12.13 1.28
CA MET A 1 -26.67 12.11 0.89
C MET A 1 -26.28 10.66 0.66
N GLN A 2 -26.26 10.22 -0.58
CA GLN A 2 -25.87 8.86 -0.95
C GLN A 2 -24.33 8.77 -0.90
N SER A 3 -23.81 7.78 -0.14
CA SER A 3 -22.38 7.46 -0.11
C SER A 3 -21.89 7.10 -1.52
N PRO A 4 -20.68 7.49 -1.94
CA PRO A 4 -20.12 7.12 -3.23
C PRO A 4 -19.93 5.60 -3.27
N MET A 5 -20.38 5.00 -4.37
CA MET A 5 -20.42 3.57 -4.77
C MET A 5 -19.58 2.61 -3.93
N GLY A 6 -20.29 1.74 -3.26
CA GLY A 6 -19.97 0.70 -2.34
C GLY A 6 -18.67 -0.05 -2.51
N ILE A 7 -17.61 0.41 -1.89
CA ILE A 7 -16.56 -0.49 -1.44
C ILE A 7 -17.24 -1.38 -0.39
N ASP A 8 -17.35 -2.68 -0.72
CA ASP A 8 -17.94 -3.69 0.17
C ASP A 8 -17.28 -3.59 1.56
N SER A 9 -18.08 -3.66 2.62
CA SER A 9 -17.60 -3.61 4.01
C SER A 9 -16.49 -4.62 4.28
N ARG A 10 -16.48 -5.77 3.60
CA ARG A 10 -15.42 -6.78 3.66
C ARG A 10 -14.10 -6.25 3.08
N GLN A 11 -14.16 -5.53 1.95
CA GLN A 11 -13.00 -4.90 1.35
C GLN A 11 -12.35 -3.87 2.30
N ARG A 12 -13.16 -3.02 2.94
CA ARG A 12 -12.68 -2.03 3.92
C ARG A 12 -12.02 -2.68 5.14
N ILE A 13 -12.56 -3.82 5.60
CA ILE A 13 -11.95 -4.62 6.69
C ILE A 13 -10.58 -5.16 6.26
N LEU A 14 -10.48 -5.76 5.05
CA LEU A 14 -9.22 -6.29 4.53
C LEU A 14 -8.16 -5.21 4.35
N GLU A 15 -8.54 -4.06 3.79
CA GLU A 15 -7.65 -2.90 3.64
C GLU A 15 -7.14 -2.38 4.98
N HIS A 16 -8.04 -2.27 5.98
CA HIS A 16 -7.61 -1.86 7.33
C HIS A 16 -6.64 -2.87 7.94
N LEU A 17 -6.91 -4.18 7.84
CA LEU A 17 -6.02 -5.23 8.33
C LEU A 17 -4.66 -5.20 7.60
N LYS A 18 -4.64 -4.88 6.31
CA LYS A 18 -3.40 -4.73 5.54
C LYS A 18 -2.59 -3.53 6.00
N LYS A 19 -3.22 -2.36 6.21
CA LYS A 19 -2.60 -1.11 6.70
C LYS A 19 -2.04 -1.26 8.11
N SER A 20 -2.82 -1.84 9.02
CA SER A 20 -2.47 -1.95 10.46
C SER A 20 -1.67 -3.20 10.81
N GLY A 21 -1.51 -4.15 9.87
CA GLY A 21 -0.89 -5.46 10.08
C GLY A 21 -1.74 -6.41 10.94
N ARG A 22 -2.52 -5.88 11.89
CA ARG A 22 -3.47 -6.62 12.75
C ARG A 22 -4.45 -5.67 13.41
N ALA A 23 -5.67 -6.13 13.62
CA ALA A 23 -6.68 -5.37 14.35
C ALA A 23 -7.64 -6.27 15.15
N SER A 24 -8.19 -5.73 16.23
CA SER A 24 -9.28 -6.34 16.99
C SER A 24 -10.64 -5.97 16.41
N VAL A 25 -11.70 -6.64 16.89
CA VAL A 25 -13.09 -6.31 16.52
C VAL A 25 -13.43 -4.85 16.87
N ALA A 26 -12.94 -4.32 17.99
CA ALA A 26 -13.20 -2.95 18.42
C ALA A 26 -12.52 -1.94 17.47
N GLU A 27 -11.23 -2.13 17.18
CA GLU A 27 -10.47 -1.29 16.26
C GLU A 27 -11.08 -1.30 14.84
N LEU A 28 -11.51 -2.47 14.35
CA LEU A 28 -12.22 -2.57 13.06
C LEU A 28 -13.58 -1.89 13.07
N SER A 29 -14.34 -2.03 14.17
CA SER A 29 -15.64 -1.39 14.33
C SER A 29 -15.54 0.13 14.23
N GLU A 30 -14.54 0.73 14.85
CA GLU A 30 -14.24 2.14 14.77
C GLU A 30 -13.78 2.55 13.36
N ALA A 31 -12.79 1.83 12.80
CA ALA A 31 -12.18 2.17 11.52
C ALA A 31 -13.15 2.12 10.34
N VAL A 32 -14.08 1.16 10.31
CA VAL A 32 -15.04 1.00 9.20
C VAL A 32 -16.45 1.48 9.53
N SER A 33 -16.67 2.01 10.76
CA SER A 33 -17.96 2.53 11.23
C SER A 33 -19.10 1.49 11.15
N LEU A 34 -18.83 0.26 11.59
CA LEU A 34 -19.79 -0.84 11.68
C LEU A 34 -19.90 -1.38 13.11
N THR A 35 -21.01 -2.02 13.45
CA THR A 35 -21.17 -2.60 14.78
C THR A 35 -20.23 -3.79 15.01
N PRO A 36 -19.80 -4.08 16.27
CA PRO A 36 -18.97 -5.23 16.58
C PRO A 36 -19.59 -6.57 16.14
N VAL A 37 -20.92 -6.67 16.10
CA VAL A 37 -21.64 -7.88 15.65
C VAL A 37 -21.43 -8.05 14.14
N THR A 38 -21.63 -6.98 13.36
CA THR A 38 -21.42 -6.97 11.91
C THR A 38 -19.95 -7.30 11.56
N ILE A 39 -18.99 -6.71 12.29
CA ILE A 39 -17.56 -7.02 12.10
C ILE A 39 -17.27 -8.50 12.33
N ARG A 40 -17.79 -9.10 13.41
CA ARG A 40 -17.58 -10.54 13.67
C ARG A 40 -18.11 -11.40 12.54
N HIS A 41 -19.33 -11.09 12.05
CA HIS A 41 -19.92 -11.80 10.92
C HIS A 41 -19.01 -11.71 9.67
N HIS A 42 -18.56 -10.51 9.29
CA HIS A 42 -17.66 -10.34 8.15
C HIS A 42 -16.32 -11.06 8.35
N LEU A 43 -15.74 -11.03 9.56
CA LEU A 43 -14.49 -11.75 9.85
C LEU A 43 -14.67 -13.28 9.75
N GLU A 44 -15.82 -13.83 10.11
CA GLU A 44 -16.12 -15.26 9.94
C GLU A 44 -16.18 -15.63 8.45
N VAL A 45 -16.85 -14.83 7.63
CA VAL A 45 -16.92 -15.03 6.19
C VAL A 45 -15.52 -14.95 5.57
N LEU A 46 -14.79 -13.87 5.82
CA LEU A 46 -13.42 -13.69 5.32
C LEU A 46 -12.47 -14.79 5.76
N ARG A 47 -12.66 -15.32 6.97
CA ARG A 47 -11.87 -16.46 7.47
C ARG A 47 -12.25 -17.77 6.75
N SER A 48 -13.54 -18.01 6.48
CA SER A 48 -13.97 -19.18 5.70
C SER A 48 -13.45 -19.15 4.26
N GLU A 49 -13.28 -17.97 3.70
CA GLU A 49 -12.67 -17.71 2.39
C GLU A 49 -11.12 -17.77 2.42
N GLY A 50 -10.52 -17.95 3.61
CA GLY A 50 -9.05 -18.00 3.78
C GLY A 50 -8.36 -16.64 3.67
N LEU A 51 -9.10 -15.53 3.64
CA LEU A 51 -8.56 -14.17 3.49
C LEU A 51 -8.10 -13.55 4.82
N VAL A 52 -8.62 -14.04 5.95
CA VAL A 52 -8.27 -13.61 7.30
C VAL A 52 -7.83 -14.82 8.13
N SER A 53 -6.77 -14.67 8.90
CA SER A 53 -6.22 -15.71 9.76
C SER A 53 -7.11 -16.03 10.95
N LYS A 54 -6.88 -17.17 11.62
CA LYS A 54 -7.43 -17.43 12.96
C LYS A 54 -6.97 -16.31 13.91
N PRO A 55 -7.88 -15.84 14.82
CA PRO A 55 -7.51 -14.79 15.77
C PRO A 55 -6.43 -15.23 16.74
N VAL A 56 -5.56 -14.31 17.12
CA VAL A 56 -4.49 -14.50 18.10
C VAL A 56 -4.73 -13.58 19.29
N ALA A 57 -4.50 -14.07 20.50
CA ALA A 57 -4.63 -13.26 21.71
C ALA A 57 -3.52 -12.20 21.78
N ARG A 58 -3.90 -10.94 21.96
CA ARG A 58 -3.03 -9.78 22.25
C ARG A 58 -3.25 -9.35 23.70
N ARG A 59 -2.21 -9.36 24.52
CA ARG A 59 -2.28 -8.79 25.88
C ARG A 59 -2.26 -7.27 25.77
N LYS A 60 -3.17 -6.61 26.48
CA LYS A 60 -3.11 -5.16 26.72
C LYS A 60 -2.31 -4.88 28.01
N PRO A 61 -1.66 -3.72 28.11
CA PRO A 61 -1.12 -3.27 29.40
C PRO A 61 -2.26 -3.13 30.42
N GLY A 62 -2.09 -3.73 31.61
CA GLY A 62 -3.08 -3.68 32.68
C GLY A 62 -3.91 -4.95 32.87
N PRO A 63 -4.78 -5.00 33.91
CA PRO A 63 -5.65 -6.13 34.19
C PRO A 63 -6.77 -6.22 33.17
N GLY A 64 -7.12 -7.44 32.72
CA GLY A 64 -8.21 -7.68 31.80
C GLY A 64 -8.02 -8.90 30.91
N ARG A 65 -9.11 -9.33 30.26
CA ARG A 65 -9.08 -10.44 29.31
C ARG A 65 -8.27 -10.06 28.07
N PRO A 66 -7.37 -10.92 27.58
CA PRO A 66 -6.66 -10.69 26.33
C PRO A 66 -7.65 -10.42 25.17
N GLU A 67 -7.29 -9.46 24.33
CA GLU A 67 -8.06 -9.11 23.15
C GLU A 67 -7.69 -10.01 21.98
N MET A 68 -8.69 -10.44 21.21
CA MET A 68 -8.45 -11.24 20.01
C MET A 68 -8.21 -10.31 18.82
N VAL A 69 -7.07 -10.49 18.13
CA VAL A 69 -6.70 -9.73 16.93
C VAL A 69 -6.62 -10.64 15.72
N TYR A 70 -6.97 -10.07 14.57
CA TYR A 70 -7.01 -10.71 13.27
C TYR A 70 -5.94 -10.12 12.36
N ARG A 71 -5.53 -10.86 11.33
CA ARG A 71 -4.60 -10.42 10.28
C ARG A 71 -5.13 -10.85 8.92
N SER A 72 -4.85 -10.08 7.87
CA SER A 72 -5.01 -10.56 6.50
C SER A 72 -4.00 -11.68 6.21
N THR A 73 -4.39 -12.59 5.34
CA THR A 73 -3.49 -13.66 4.83
C THR A 73 -2.86 -13.22 3.49
N PRO A 74 -1.84 -13.91 3.00
CA PRO A 74 -1.32 -13.69 1.65
C PRO A 74 -2.38 -13.87 0.54
N ALA A 75 -3.41 -14.71 0.75
CA ALA A 75 -4.52 -14.86 -0.20
C ALA A 75 -5.35 -13.58 -0.34
N ALA A 76 -5.40 -12.73 0.69
CA ALA A 76 -6.09 -11.45 0.63
C ALA A 76 -5.42 -10.45 -0.34
N ASP A 77 -4.15 -10.66 -0.72
CA ASP A 77 -3.46 -9.79 -1.69
C ASP A 77 -4.19 -9.71 -3.03
N ALA A 78 -4.87 -10.79 -3.45
CA ALA A 78 -5.68 -10.81 -4.67
C ALA A 78 -6.89 -9.83 -4.62
N GLN A 79 -7.35 -9.50 -3.42
CA GLN A 79 -8.47 -8.58 -3.19
C GLN A 79 -8.02 -7.12 -3.03
N MET A 80 -6.70 -6.86 -2.99
CA MET A 80 -6.19 -5.49 -2.84
C MET A 80 -6.31 -4.70 -4.15
N PRO A 81 -6.45 -3.35 -4.07
CA PRO A 81 -6.48 -2.50 -5.26
C PRO A 81 -5.28 -2.70 -6.17
N ARG A 82 -5.50 -2.61 -7.48
CA ARG A 82 -4.50 -2.76 -8.55
C ARG A 82 -4.49 -1.51 -9.43
N ASN A 83 -3.34 -1.13 -9.95
CA ASN A 83 -3.19 0.05 -10.80
C ASN A 83 -2.43 -0.22 -12.10
N TYR A 84 -2.71 -1.36 -12.74
CA TYR A 84 -2.02 -1.74 -13.98
C TYR A 84 -2.32 -0.82 -15.17
N GLY A 85 -3.52 -0.20 -15.23
CA GLY A 85 -3.95 0.55 -16.40
C GLY A 85 -3.06 1.75 -16.74
N GLU A 86 -2.73 2.58 -15.76
CA GLU A 86 -1.85 3.75 -15.96
C GLU A 86 -0.42 3.31 -16.33
N LEU A 87 0.13 2.34 -15.60
CA LEU A 87 1.46 1.80 -15.87
C LEU A 87 1.57 1.22 -17.27
N CYS A 88 0.62 0.33 -17.66
CA CYS A 88 0.60 -0.27 -18.99
C CYS A 88 0.53 0.77 -20.09
N ARG A 89 -0.32 1.81 -19.95
CA ARG A 89 -0.42 2.88 -20.94
C ARG A 89 0.90 3.62 -21.13
N CYS A 90 1.57 3.99 -20.02
CA CYS A 90 2.87 4.67 -20.09
C CYS A 90 3.94 3.78 -20.71
N LEU A 91 4.02 2.50 -20.32
CA LEU A 91 4.96 1.54 -20.91
C LEU A 91 4.73 1.38 -22.43
N LEU A 92 3.46 1.21 -22.86
CA LEU A 92 3.14 1.09 -24.29
C LEU A 92 3.53 2.34 -25.07
N GLN A 93 3.33 3.55 -24.52
CA GLN A 93 3.77 4.79 -25.14
C GLN A 93 5.29 4.83 -25.34
N LYS A 94 6.07 4.39 -24.33
CA LYS A 94 7.54 4.32 -24.41
C LYS A 94 8.01 3.28 -25.43
N LEU A 95 7.41 2.11 -25.45
CA LEU A 95 7.77 1.01 -26.37
C LEU A 95 7.40 1.31 -27.83
N GLN A 96 6.45 2.22 -28.09
CA GLN A 96 6.10 2.67 -29.45
C GLN A 96 7.07 3.73 -30.01
N ALA A 97 7.88 4.34 -29.15
CA ALA A 97 8.91 5.27 -29.61
C ALA A 97 10.03 4.49 -30.32
N PRO A 98 10.48 4.91 -31.52
CA PRO A 98 11.59 4.25 -32.22
C PRO A 98 12.89 4.49 -31.43
N SER A 99 13.33 3.53 -30.65
CA SER A 99 14.58 3.59 -29.91
C SER A 99 15.30 2.24 -29.87
N LYS A 100 16.63 2.29 -29.79
CA LYS A 100 17.52 1.15 -29.67
C LYS A 100 17.21 0.34 -28.40
N GLU A 101 17.70 -0.92 -28.31
CA GLU A 101 17.61 -1.81 -27.15
C GLU A 101 17.40 -1.08 -25.82
N GLN A 102 16.14 -1.08 -25.33
CA GLN A 102 15.81 -0.40 -24.08
C GLN A 102 15.97 -1.40 -22.94
N ASP A 103 16.79 -1.04 -21.96
CA ASP A 103 16.82 -1.73 -20.69
C ASP A 103 15.47 -1.52 -19.96
N LEU A 104 14.80 -2.61 -19.61
CA LEU A 104 13.51 -2.58 -18.93
C LEU A 104 13.56 -1.74 -17.64
N GLU A 105 14.64 -1.83 -16.89
CA GLU A 105 14.81 -1.06 -15.65
C GLU A 105 14.86 0.43 -15.95
N ALA A 106 15.63 0.85 -16.96
CA ALA A 106 15.71 2.26 -17.37
C ALA A 106 14.33 2.81 -17.80
N VAL A 107 13.55 2.03 -18.56
CA VAL A 107 12.18 2.42 -18.96
C VAL A 107 11.27 2.56 -17.75
N LEU A 108 11.34 1.66 -16.78
CA LEU A 108 10.53 1.71 -15.57
C LEU A 108 10.88 2.91 -14.69
N VAL A 109 12.16 3.22 -14.54
CA VAL A 109 12.62 4.43 -13.84
C VAL A 109 12.12 5.69 -14.56
N GLU A 110 12.23 5.76 -15.87
CA GLU A 110 11.74 6.89 -16.66
C GLU A 110 10.23 7.11 -16.49
N VAL A 111 9.44 6.03 -16.57
CA VAL A 111 7.97 6.10 -16.37
C VAL A 111 7.63 6.54 -14.94
N GLY A 112 8.31 6.02 -13.92
CA GLY A 112 8.08 6.44 -12.53
C GLY A 112 8.38 7.92 -12.31
N THR A 113 9.52 8.39 -12.84
CA THR A 113 9.93 9.80 -12.79
C THR A 113 8.91 10.70 -13.50
N GLU A 114 8.48 10.32 -14.71
CA GLU A 114 7.50 11.09 -15.48
C GLU A 114 6.15 11.21 -14.77
N LEU A 115 5.64 10.11 -14.19
CA LEU A 115 4.37 10.13 -13.46
C LEU A 115 4.45 10.99 -12.19
N GLY A 116 5.55 10.93 -11.46
CA GLY A 116 5.76 11.79 -10.29
C GLY A 116 5.94 13.26 -10.65
N ALA A 117 6.65 13.56 -11.73
CA ALA A 117 6.89 14.92 -12.20
C ALA A 117 5.62 15.62 -12.77
N ARG A 118 4.59 14.88 -13.17
CA ARG A 118 3.29 15.45 -13.58
C ARG A 118 2.52 16.06 -12.40
N GLU A 119 2.87 15.71 -11.18
CA GLU A 119 2.15 16.15 -9.99
C GLU A 119 2.65 17.50 -9.52
N THR A 120 1.73 18.41 -9.24
CA THR A 120 2.02 19.70 -8.59
C THR A 120 1.98 19.52 -7.08
N VAL A 121 3.08 18.98 -6.54
CA VAL A 121 3.19 18.69 -5.10
C VAL A 121 3.34 19.99 -4.31
N PRO A 122 2.45 20.31 -3.36
CA PRO A 122 2.54 21.54 -2.57
C PRO A 122 3.79 21.54 -1.68
N ALA A 123 4.29 22.74 -1.36
CA ALA A 123 5.38 22.91 -0.42
C ALA A 123 4.93 22.89 1.05
N GLY A 124 5.88 22.75 1.97
CA GLY A 124 5.64 22.89 3.43
C GLY A 124 4.86 21.71 4.04
N SER A 125 4.08 22.01 5.08
CA SER A 125 3.39 20.99 5.89
C SER A 125 2.31 20.18 5.17
N SER A 126 1.80 20.66 4.04
CA SER A 126 0.80 19.96 3.22
C SER A 126 1.41 18.91 2.28
N ARG A 127 2.73 18.97 2.03
CA ARG A 127 3.43 18.10 1.08
C ARG A 127 3.25 16.62 1.39
N LEU A 128 3.56 16.20 2.61
CA LEU A 128 3.48 14.79 2.99
C LEU A 128 2.06 14.24 2.88
N ARG A 129 1.07 15.01 3.32
CA ARG A 129 -0.34 14.62 3.22
C ARG A 129 -0.79 14.46 1.76
N TYR A 130 -0.34 15.35 0.87
CA TYR A 130 -0.61 15.24 -0.56
C TYR A 130 -0.04 13.96 -1.13
N ILE A 131 1.24 13.66 -0.87
CA ILE A 131 1.91 12.45 -1.37
C ILE A 131 1.24 11.18 -0.81
N GLN A 132 0.89 11.16 0.47
CA GLN A 132 0.16 10.04 1.06
C GLN A 132 -1.16 9.78 0.34
N ARG A 133 -1.97 10.82 0.11
CA ARG A 133 -3.22 10.70 -0.61
C ARG A 133 -3.02 10.23 -2.06
N TYR A 134 -2.04 10.80 -2.76
CA TYR A 134 -1.67 10.36 -4.12
C TYR A 134 -1.37 8.87 -4.19
N LEU A 135 -0.63 8.36 -3.22
CA LEU A 135 -0.30 6.93 -3.11
C LEU A 135 -1.53 6.08 -2.71
N GLU A 136 -2.36 6.57 -1.79
CA GLU A 136 -3.61 5.90 -1.39
C GLU A 136 -4.57 5.74 -2.57
N ASP A 137 -4.78 6.80 -3.36
CA ASP A 137 -5.65 6.79 -4.55
C ASP A 137 -5.16 5.77 -5.61
N ARG A 138 -3.88 5.41 -5.56
CA ARG A 138 -3.25 4.39 -6.41
C ARG A 138 -3.12 3.01 -5.77
N GLY A 139 -3.65 2.84 -4.58
CA GLY A 139 -3.74 1.56 -3.87
C GLY A 139 -2.49 1.13 -3.11
N TYR A 140 -1.57 2.03 -2.76
CA TYR A 140 -0.32 1.67 -2.07
C TYR A 140 -0.44 1.47 -0.56
N PHE A 141 -1.36 2.06 0.15
CA PHE A 141 -1.50 2.05 1.60
C PHE A 141 -0.24 2.57 2.33
N PRO A 142 0.10 3.86 2.17
CA PRO A 142 1.30 4.44 2.75
C PRO A 142 1.17 4.69 4.25
N ASN A 143 2.26 4.44 4.99
CA ASN A 143 2.53 4.97 6.31
C ASN A 143 3.83 5.76 6.27
N SER A 144 3.92 6.88 6.99
CA SER A 144 5.14 7.70 7.02
C SER A 144 5.41 8.18 8.44
N TYR A 145 6.65 8.12 8.86
CA TYR A 145 7.09 8.62 10.15
C TYR A 145 8.55 9.07 10.12
N ARG A 146 8.87 10.01 11.03
CA ARG A 146 10.25 10.46 11.20
C ARG A 146 11.12 9.33 11.74
N ALA A 147 12.28 9.15 11.14
CA ALA A 147 13.31 8.23 11.55
C ALA A 147 14.63 9.00 11.69
N GLU A 148 15.64 8.37 12.26
CA GLU A 148 16.97 8.95 12.36
C GLU A 148 17.51 9.26 10.95
N GLY A 149 17.83 10.54 10.70
CA GLY A 149 18.36 11.02 9.41
C GLY A 149 17.33 11.30 8.32
N GLY A 150 16.00 11.30 8.61
CA GLY A 150 15.03 11.66 7.58
C GLY A 150 13.61 11.14 7.77
N LEU A 151 12.94 10.83 6.66
CA LEU A 151 11.59 10.30 6.61
C LEU A 151 11.65 8.83 6.16
N ARG A 152 10.98 7.96 6.91
CA ARG A 152 10.70 6.60 6.49
C ARG A 152 9.27 6.50 5.95
N VAL A 153 9.13 5.94 4.75
CA VAL A 153 7.85 5.64 4.10
C VAL A 153 7.71 4.13 3.97
N GLU A 154 6.59 3.60 4.44
CA GLU A 154 6.23 2.20 4.31
C GLU A 154 4.98 2.06 3.45
N LEU A 155 5.00 1.17 2.48
CA LEU A 155 3.88 0.85 1.62
C LEU A 155 3.39 -0.56 1.95
N ALA A 156 2.20 -0.66 2.55
CA ALA A 156 1.67 -1.94 3.01
C ALA A 156 0.98 -2.75 1.89
N ASN A 157 0.73 -2.15 0.74
CA ASN A 157 0.28 -2.83 -0.47
C ASN A 157 1.14 -2.42 -1.66
N CYS A 158 1.42 -3.37 -2.56
CA CYS A 158 1.97 -3.09 -3.89
C CYS A 158 0.87 -3.26 -4.93
N PRO A 159 0.44 -2.18 -5.62
CA PRO A 159 -0.62 -2.27 -6.65
C PRO A 159 -0.23 -3.14 -7.84
N TYR A 160 1.03 -3.46 -7.97
CA TYR A 160 1.62 -4.24 -9.08
C TYR A 160 2.18 -5.59 -8.62
N LEU A 161 1.80 -6.08 -7.44
CA LEU A 161 2.42 -7.21 -6.76
C LEU A 161 2.52 -8.46 -7.62
N GLU A 162 1.50 -8.75 -8.41
CA GLU A 162 1.46 -9.94 -9.27
C GLU A 162 2.58 -9.92 -10.32
N VAL A 163 2.78 -8.78 -10.99
CA VAL A 163 3.86 -8.61 -11.97
C VAL A 163 5.21 -8.44 -11.28
N ALA A 164 5.27 -7.72 -10.17
CA ALA A 164 6.52 -7.48 -9.43
C ALA A 164 7.13 -8.78 -8.87
N ARG A 165 6.33 -9.81 -8.57
CA ARG A 165 6.83 -11.14 -8.17
C ARG A 165 7.61 -11.84 -9.28
N THR A 166 7.27 -11.60 -10.53
CA THR A 166 7.94 -12.20 -11.70
C THR A 166 9.01 -11.29 -12.28
N SER A 167 8.87 -9.98 -12.09
CA SER A 167 9.81 -8.96 -12.55
C SER A 167 10.10 -7.94 -11.45
N PRO A 168 11.06 -8.21 -10.53
CA PRO A 168 11.41 -7.30 -9.44
C PRO A 168 11.96 -5.94 -9.91
N ALA A 169 12.39 -5.82 -11.17
CA ALA A 169 12.76 -4.54 -11.79
C ALA A 169 11.65 -3.48 -11.65
N LEU A 170 10.38 -3.90 -11.56
CA LEU A 170 9.25 -3.00 -11.35
C LEU A 170 9.33 -2.20 -10.04
N CYS A 171 10.09 -2.67 -9.04
CA CYS A 171 10.31 -1.90 -7.81
C CYS A 171 11.11 -0.61 -8.03
N HIS A 172 11.91 -0.52 -9.12
CA HIS A 172 12.62 0.72 -9.48
C HIS A 172 11.66 1.81 -9.96
N PHE A 173 10.52 1.44 -10.54
CA PHE A 173 9.42 2.37 -10.82
C PHE A 173 8.90 3.06 -9.55
N ASP A 174 8.62 2.28 -8.49
CA ASP A 174 8.13 2.83 -7.22
C ASP A 174 9.15 3.78 -6.59
N ARG A 175 10.44 3.43 -6.62
CA ARG A 175 11.53 4.29 -6.14
C ARG A 175 11.59 5.61 -6.92
N ALA A 176 11.61 5.55 -8.24
CA ALA A 176 11.69 6.73 -9.11
C ALA A 176 10.45 7.64 -8.97
N LEU A 177 9.26 7.04 -8.81
CA LEU A 177 8.03 7.77 -8.52
C LEU A 177 8.15 8.56 -7.21
N LEU A 178 8.64 7.93 -6.14
CA LEU A 178 8.83 8.57 -4.85
C LEU A 178 9.91 9.66 -4.91
N GLU A 179 11.02 9.42 -5.63
CA GLU A 179 12.06 10.43 -5.85
C GLU A 179 11.49 11.70 -6.49
N ALA A 180 10.67 11.53 -7.54
CA ALA A 180 10.04 12.65 -8.22
C ALA A 180 9.03 13.39 -7.33
N LEU A 181 8.19 12.68 -6.55
CA LEU A 181 7.22 13.27 -5.64
C LEU A 181 7.87 14.01 -4.47
N PHE A 182 8.93 13.46 -3.88
CA PHE A 182 9.65 14.09 -2.77
C PHE A 182 10.68 15.13 -3.25
N GLY A 183 11.14 15.07 -4.49
CA GLY A 183 12.22 15.90 -5.00
C GLY A 183 13.55 15.63 -4.30
N LYS A 184 13.77 14.42 -3.81
CA LYS A 184 14.92 13.98 -3.03
C LYS A 184 15.29 12.55 -3.44
N ASN A 185 16.55 12.18 -3.18
CA ASN A 185 16.99 10.79 -3.34
C ASN A 185 16.22 9.86 -2.38
N VAL A 186 15.86 8.69 -2.87
CA VAL A 186 15.12 7.67 -2.12
C VAL A 186 15.89 6.37 -2.12
N GLU A 187 16.25 5.91 -0.93
CA GLU A 187 16.86 4.60 -0.74
C GLU A 187 15.77 3.55 -0.51
N MET A 188 15.85 2.44 -1.22
CA MET A 188 14.92 1.33 -1.11
C MET A 188 15.45 0.31 -0.10
N GLY A 189 14.62 0.01 0.92
CA GLY A 189 14.89 -1.03 1.91
C GLY A 189 14.22 -2.36 1.57
N GLY A 190 13.58 -2.99 2.57
CA GLY A 190 12.86 -4.25 2.39
C GLY A 190 11.66 -4.14 1.43
N ARG A 191 11.34 -5.24 0.72
CA ARG A 191 10.29 -5.27 -0.30
C ARG A 191 9.30 -6.41 -0.07
N ILE A 192 8.02 -6.18 -0.38
CA ILE A 192 6.96 -7.21 -0.29
C ILE A 192 7.29 -8.42 -1.19
N VAL A 193 7.92 -8.19 -2.35
CA VAL A 193 8.36 -9.27 -3.26
C VAL A 193 9.45 -10.15 -2.63
N GLU A 194 10.17 -9.66 -1.64
CA GLU A 194 11.17 -10.38 -0.83
C GLU A 194 10.59 -10.96 0.47
N LYS A 195 9.28 -11.11 0.54
CA LYS A 195 8.53 -11.63 1.70
C LYS A 195 8.57 -10.70 2.93
N GLN A 196 8.92 -9.42 2.75
CA GLN A 196 8.77 -8.44 3.81
C GLN A 196 7.30 -8.02 3.94
N PRO A 197 6.83 -7.62 5.14
CA PRO A 197 5.43 -7.22 5.35
C PRO A 197 5.04 -5.94 4.61
N VAL A 198 6.01 -5.07 4.35
CA VAL A 198 5.87 -3.77 3.67
C VAL A 198 7.05 -3.50 2.76
N CYS A 199 6.87 -2.65 1.73
CA CYS A 199 7.99 -2.01 1.05
C CYS A 199 8.42 -0.79 1.86
N THR A 200 9.74 -0.66 2.13
CA THR A 200 10.31 0.43 2.94
C THR A 200 11.18 1.32 2.09
N PHE A 201 11.02 2.63 2.24
CA PHE A 201 11.80 3.66 1.56
C PHE A 201 12.31 4.69 2.57
N TYR A 202 13.53 5.17 2.38
CA TYR A 202 14.18 6.17 3.21
C TYR A 202 14.49 7.42 2.39
N ILE A 203 14.04 8.57 2.87
CA ILE A 203 14.22 9.88 2.26
C ILE A 203 15.03 10.73 3.23
N ALA A 204 16.26 11.09 2.88
CA ALA A 204 17.13 11.95 3.68
C ALA A 204 16.51 13.35 3.88
N ASP A 205 16.83 14.00 5.03
CA ASP A 205 16.36 15.35 5.37
C ASP A 205 16.84 16.46 4.42
#